data_88b0615d29fb7365046ad1a994a36e37
#
_entry.id   88b0615d29fb7365046ad1a994a36e37
#
_cell.length_a   1.000
_cell.length_b   1.000
_cell.length_c   1.000
_cell.angle_alpha   90.00
_cell.angle_beta   90.00
_cell.angle_gamma   90.00
#
_symmetry.space_group_name_H-M   'P 1'
#
loop_
_entity.id
_entity.type
_entity.pdbx_description
1 polymer ?
#
loop_
_entity_poly.entity_id
_entity_poly.type
_entity_poly.pdbx_seq_one_letter_code
_entity_poly.pdbx_strand_id
1 'polypeptide(L)'
;MNRNITRIVAIAATLAMGTSLAACGGSSADSSKGHVYFMNNKAEVVDQYKELASMYTKKTGVQVDIQTGAAGTYDATMKSELAKDNAPTMFNVAGFDQFAKYQKYVEPLQDTDVFKLLNDTGKVYSYTIDGNSYTLPYAAEWYGIIYNKKIIKDYCSKSYAVIKSADDIKDYKTLKQVAESIEQHKDDLGVDGAFATPGLDASDTYRFAAHMTRLPLYYEYRDANTTFSKTIKGTYLKNYKDMFDLQLKTSPTEASMVSSKTYDDVTSEFALGQVAFYPNGVWAYSQIKGNDVADEDLGM
;
A
#
# COMPACT_ATOMS: atom_id res chain seq x y z
N MET A 1 -7.47 18.88 60.54
CA MET A 1 -8.70 18.09 60.63
C MET A 1 -9.19 17.90 59.20
N ASN A 2 -9.21 16.80 58.51
CA ASN A 2 -9.08 15.39 58.80
C ASN A 2 -8.31 14.68 57.66
N ARG A 3 -7.19 14.06 58.00
CA ARG A 3 -6.47 13.06 57.20
C ARG A 3 -7.14 11.72 57.48
N ASN A 4 -8.10 11.22 56.74
CA ASN A 4 -8.58 9.83 56.83
C ASN A 4 -9.65 9.43 55.79
N ILE A 5 -9.54 9.84 54.50
CA ILE A 5 -10.42 9.33 53.42
C ILE A 5 -9.62 8.88 52.18
N THR A 6 -8.42 8.34 52.37
CA THR A 6 -7.60 7.91 51.19
C THR A 6 -7.07 6.47 51.37
N ARG A 7 -7.80 5.59 52.00
CA ARG A 7 -7.32 4.20 52.18
C ARG A 7 -8.36 3.07 51.98
N ILE A 8 -9.47 3.29 51.26
CA ILE A 8 -10.50 2.23 51.04
C ILE A 8 -10.89 2.08 49.54
N VAL A 9 -10.09 2.51 48.58
CA VAL A 9 -10.38 2.28 47.12
C VAL A 9 -9.36 1.36 46.43
N ALA A 10 -8.46 0.74 47.17
CA ALA A 10 -7.37 -0.04 46.57
C ALA A 10 -7.50 -1.59 46.71
N ILE A 11 -8.66 -2.15 47.08
CA ILE A 11 -8.79 -3.63 47.27
C ILE A 11 -9.98 -4.24 46.50
N ALA A 12 -10.64 -3.52 45.61
CA ALA A 12 -11.75 -4.08 44.82
C ALA A 12 -11.46 -4.28 43.31
N ALA A 13 -10.20 -4.15 42.86
CA ALA A 13 -9.83 -4.27 41.43
C ALA A 13 -9.02 -5.54 41.08
N THR A 14 -8.90 -6.51 41.99
CA THR A 14 -8.05 -7.71 41.76
C THR A 14 -8.80 -9.04 41.73
N LEU A 15 -10.10 -9.07 41.56
CA LEU A 15 -10.87 -10.33 41.48
C LEU A 15 -11.82 -10.43 40.25
N ALA A 16 -11.56 -9.71 39.16
CA ALA A 16 -12.34 -9.81 37.91
C ALA A 16 -11.50 -10.19 36.68
N MET A 17 -10.32 -10.81 36.86
CA MET A 17 -9.48 -11.30 35.73
C MET A 17 -9.34 -12.83 35.77
N GLY A 18 -10.41 -13.54 35.94
CA GLY A 18 -10.35 -14.99 36.12
C GLY A 18 -11.43 -15.83 35.45
N THR A 19 -12.21 -15.28 34.47
CA THR A 19 -13.18 -16.13 33.76
C THR A 19 -13.57 -15.53 32.41
N SER A 20 -12.64 -15.37 31.44
CA SER A 20 -12.99 -15.17 30.04
C SER A 20 -12.07 -15.96 29.07
N LEU A 21 -11.75 -17.18 29.44
CA LEU A 21 -10.99 -18.14 28.62
C LEU A 21 -11.88 -19.33 28.21
N ALA A 22 -13.12 -19.08 27.80
CA ALA A 22 -13.97 -20.15 27.26
C ALA A 22 -15.03 -19.60 26.30
N ALA A 23 -14.57 -18.93 25.22
CA ALA A 23 -15.43 -18.66 24.05
C ALA A 23 -14.60 -18.57 22.78
N CYS A 24 -13.69 -19.52 22.55
CA CYS A 24 -13.24 -19.89 21.22
C CYS A 24 -13.77 -21.30 20.96
N GLY A 25 -15.00 -21.38 20.43
CA GLY A 25 -15.48 -22.55 19.72
C GLY A 25 -14.67 -22.69 18.44
N GLY A 26 -13.37 -22.99 18.58
CA GLY A 26 -12.53 -23.39 17.47
C GLY A 26 -12.92 -24.79 17.07
N SER A 27 -13.30 -24.98 15.80
CA SER A 27 -13.17 -26.28 15.16
C SER A 27 -11.75 -26.77 15.44
N SER A 28 -11.62 -27.90 16.16
CA SER A 28 -10.33 -28.51 16.49
C SER A 28 -9.63 -28.84 15.17
N ALA A 29 -8.67 -27.99 14.78
CA ALA A 29 -7.78 -28.30 13.66
C ALA A 29 -6.97 -29.53 14.08
N ASP A 30 -6.97 -30.54 13.22
CA ASP A 30 -6.19 -31.75 13.40
C ASP A 30 -4.71 -31.41 13.19
N SER A 31 -3.96 -31.26 14.27
CA SER A 31 -2.53 -30.93 14.23
C SER A 31 -1.68 -31.94 13.43
N SER A 32 -2.23 -33.13 13.13
CA SER A 32 -1.58 -34.12 12.26
C SER A 32 -1.55 -33.71 10.77
N LYS A 33 -2.37 -32.73 10.35
CA LYS A 33 -2.51 -32.29 8.95
C LYS A 33 -1.63 -31.12 8.56
N GLY A 34 -0.84 -30.62 9.50
CA GLY A 34 0.05 -29.49 9.27
C GLY A 34 -0.61 -28.14 9.60
N HIS A 35 0.21 -27.08 9.49
CA HIS A 35 -0.17 -25.72 9.82
C HIS A 35 0.50 -24.74 8.84
N VAL A 36 -0.25 -23.78 8.37
CA VAL A 36 0.26 -22.66 7.56
C VAL A 36 0.20 -21.39 8.39
N TYR A 37 1.35 -20.74 8.56
CA TYR A 37 1.43 -19.39 9.11
C TYR A 37 1.84 -18.43 8.00
N PHE A 38 0.90 -17.59 7.55
CA PHE A 38 1.11 -16.63 6.47
C PHE A 38 1.32 -15.22 7.01
N MET A 39 2.52 -14.67 6.76
CA MET A 39 2.82 -13.28 7.02
C MET A 39 2.48 -12.42 5.81
N ASN A 40 1.40 -11.67 5.91
CA ASN A 40 0.81 -10.86 4.85
C ASN A 40 1.24 -9.39 4.93
N ASN A 41 1.55 -8.76 3.79
CA ASN A 41 1.82 -7.33 3.67
C ASN A 41 0.68 -6.53 3.01
N LYS A 42 -0.44 -7.20 2.66
CA LYS A 42 -1.58 -6.62 1.96
C LYS A 42 -2.71 -6.36 2.94
N ALA A 43 -2.67 -5.19 3.61
CA ALA A 43 -3.68 -4.80 4.58
C ALA A 43 -5.07 -4.64 3.93
N GLU A 44 -5.11 -4.23 2.67
CA GLU A 44 -6.31 -3.99 1.89
C GLU A 44 -7.15 -5.24 1.57
N VAL A 45 -6.59 -6.44 1.74
CA VAL A 45 -7.28 -7.73 1.48
C VAL A 45 -7.26 -8.68 2.69
N VAL A 46 -7.05 -8.14 3.88
CA VAL A 46 -6.92 -8.96 5.10
C VAL A 46 -8.16 -9.80 5.39
N ASP A 47 -9.35 -9.25 5.17
CA ASP A 47 -10.60 -9.98 5.46
C ASP A 47 -10.87 -11.08 4.44
N GLN A 48 -10.54 -10.85 3.17
CA GLN A 48 -10.61 -11.87 2.13
C GLN A 48 -9.64 -13.02 2.41
N TYR A 49 -8.42 -12.71 2.88
CA TYR A 49 -7.49 -13.76 3.29
C TYR A 49 -7.96 -14.56 4.50
N LYS A 50 -8.58 -13.92 5.51
CA LYS A 50 -9.17 -14.63 6.65
C LYS A 50 -10.30 -15.55 6.21
N GLU A 51 -11.16 -15.09 5.29
CA GLU A 51 -12.22 -15.91 4.72
C GLU A 51 -11.64 -17.11 3.95
N LEU A 52 -10.66 -16.87 3.08
CA LEU A 52 -9.96 -17.92 2.34
C LEU A 52 -9.32 -18.96 3.28
N ALA A 53 -8.64 -18.49 4.33
CA ALA A 53 -8.05 -19.36 5.35
C ALA A 53 -9.09 -20.25 6.02
N SER A 54 -10.25 -19.67 6.40
CA SER A 54 -11.37 -20.41 6.99
C SER A 54 -11.92 -21.47 6.02
N MET A 55 -12.12 -21.09 4.75
CA MET A 55 -12.60 -22.03 3.71
C MET A 55 -11.61 -23.18 3.50
N TYR A 56 -10.31 -22.87 3.43
CA TYR A 56 -9.26 -23.86 3.24
C TYR A 56 -9.18 -24.83 4.43
N THR A 57 -9.19 -24.29 5.66
CA THR A 57 -9.19 -25.11 6.88
C THR A 57 -10.42 -26.03 6.94
N LYS A 58 -11.62 -25.54 6.61
CA LYS A 58 -12.83 -26.35 6.55
C LYS A 58 -12.74 -27.48 5.53
N LYS A 59 -12.12 -27.22 4.38
CA LYS A 59 -12.00 -28.17 3.27
C LYS A 59 -10.94 -29.24 3.54
N THR A 60 -9.82 -28.89 4.16
CA THR A 60 -8.62 -29.74 4.23
C THR A 60 -8.32 -30.24 5.64
N GLY A 61 -8.77 -29.51 6.68
CA GLY A 61 -8.39 -29.68 8.07
C GLY A 61 -7.03 -29.06 8.42
N VAL A 62 -6.30 -28.46 7.45
CA VAL A 62 -5.06 -27.74 7.70
C VAL A 62 -5.39 -26.38 8.30
N GLN A 63 -4.82 -26.05 9.47
CA GLN A 63 -4.96 -24.73 10.06
C GLN A 63 -4.17 -23.69 9.26
N VAL A 64 -4.78 -22.52 9.06
CA VAL A 64 -4.14 -21.38 8.41
C VAL A 64 -4.27 -20.15 9.30
N ASP A 65 -3.17 -19.67 9.82
CA ASP A 65 -3.08 -18.43 10.57
C ASP A 65 -2.50 -17.33 9.68
N ILE A 66 -3.10 -16.14 9.74
CA ILE A 66 -2.66 -14.99 8.95
C ILE A 66 -2.35 -13.83 9.89
N GLN A 67 -1.13 -13.35 9.82
CA GLN A 67 -0.73 -12.11 10.45
C GLN A 67 -0.43 -11.08 9.37
N THR A 68 -1.01 -9.88 9.49
CA THR A 68 -0.75 -8.77 8.57
C THR A 68 0.17 -7.76 9.22
N GLY A 69 1.28 -7.45 8.57
CA GLY A 69 2.16 -6.35 8.96
C GLY A 69 1.56 -5.02 8.51
N ALA A 70 1.54 -4.03 9.41
CA ALA A 70 1.09 -2.70 9.05
C ALA A 70 2.03 -2.03 8.03
N ALA A 71 1.50 -1.09 7.25
CA ALA A 71 2.28 -0.29 6.31
C ALA A 71 3.47 0.38 7.05
N GLY A 72 4.64 0.36 6.43
CA GLY A 72 5.88 0.90 7.00
C GLY A 72 6.56 0.05 8.08
N THR A 73 5.89 -0.97 8.66
CA THR A 73 6.46 -1.81 9.72
C THR A 73 6.62 -3.28 9.34
N TYR A 74 6.20 -3.67 8.13
CA TYR A 74 6.23 -5.07 7.69
C TYR A 74 7.60 -5.72 7.82
N ASP A 75 8.68 -5.08 7.36
CA ASP A 75 10.05 -5.62 7.44
C ASP A 75 10.51 -5.85 8.89
N ALA A 76 10.18 -4.93 9.80
CA ALA A 76 10.54 -5.08 11.21
C ALA A 76 9.75 -6.23 11.85
N THR A 77 8.47 -6.33 11.57
CA THR A 77 7.60 -7.42 12.03
C THR A 77 8.08 -8.75 11.48
N MET A 78 8.33 -8.84 10.15
CA MET A 78 8.82 -10.06 9.51
C MET A 78 10.13 -10.55 10.13
N LYS A 79 11.09 -9.63 10.35
CA LYS A 79 12.36 -9.97 10.99
C LYS A 79 12.16 -10.55 12.40
N SER A 80 11.22 -10.00 13.16
CA SER A 80 10.87 -10.50 14.50
C SER A 80 10.19 -11.86 14.43
N GLU A 81 9.25 -12.04 13.49
CA GLU A 81 8.51 -13.29 13.34
C GLU A 81 9.41 -14.45 12.87
N LEU A 82 10.33 -14.19 11.93
CA LEU A 82 11.30 -15.19 11.45
C LEU A 82 12.33 -15.63 12.51
N ALA A 83 12.44 -14.91 13.63
CA ALA A 83 13.34 -15.27 14.73
C ALA A 83 12.65 -16.16 15.78
N LYS A 84 11.35 -16.46 15.65
CA LYS A 84 10.58 -17.29 16.60
C LYS A 84 10.65 -18.77 16.23
N ASP A 85 10.41 -19.64 17.20
CA ASP A 85 10.31 -21.09 16.96
C ASP A 85 9.15 -21.46 16.02
N ASN A 86 8.04 -20.68 16.09
CA ASN A 86 6.88 -20.80 15.21
C ASN A 86 6.89 -19.73 14.12
N ALA A 87 8.00 -19.64 13.38
CA ALA A 87 8.16 -18.68 12.30
C ALA A 87 7.12 -18.85 11.18
N PRO A 88 6.85 -17.78 10.40
CA PRO A 88 6.00 -17.88 9.21
C PRO A 88 6.50 -18.95 8.24
N THR A 89 5.57 -19.78 7.77
CA THR A 89 5.82 -20.80 6.73
C THR A 89 5.60 -20.25 5.32
N MET A 90 4.95 -19.10 5.22
CA MET A 90 4.70 -18.39 3.96
C MET A 90 4.69 -16.87 4.22
N PHE A 91 5.24 -16.09 3.30
CA PHE A 91 5.26 -14.63 3.43
C PHE A 91 5.34 -13.90 2.09
N ASN A 92 4.90 -12.66 2.06
CA ASN A 92 5.03 -11.81 0.88
C ASN A 92 6.39 -11.13 0.80
N VAL A 93 6.85 -10.88 -0.42
CA VAL A 93 7.96 -9.99 -0.73
C VAL A 93 7.54 -8.98 -1.80
N ALA A 94 7.80 -7.69 -1.56
CA ALA A 94 7.37 -6.60 -2.42
C ALA A 94 8.37 -6.28 -3.55
N GLY A 95 9.60 -6.83 -3.48
CA GLY A 95 10.64 -6.57 -4.47
C GLY A 95 11.84 -7.49 -4.27
N PHE A 96 12.76 -7.49 -5.24
CA PHE A 96 13.94 -8.34 -5.19
C PHE A 96 14.88 -8.00 -4.01
N ASP A 97 14.98 -6.74 -3.63
CA ASP A 97 15.76 -6.30 -2.48
C ASP A 97 15.23 -6.86 -1.16
N GLN A 98 13.91 -6.90 -1.00
CA GLN A 98 13.27 -7.52 0.15
C GLN A 98 13.45 -9.05 0.12
N PHE A 99 13.27 -9.69 -1.05
CA PHE A 99 13.55 -11.11 -1.23
C PHE A 99 14.99 -11.44 -0.84
N ALA A 100 15.99 -10.68 -1.30
CA ALA A 100 17.40 -10.90 -0.99
C ALA A 100 17.70 -10.86 0.52
N LYS A 101 16.99 -10.04 1.31
CA LYS A 101 17.12 -10.00 2.78
C LYS A 101 16.68 -11.31 3.43
N TYR A 102 15.68 -11.98 2.85
CA TYR A 102 15.05 -13.17 3.43
C TYR A 102 15.39 -14.45 2.68
N GLN A 103 16.27 -14.41 1.68
CA GLN A 103 16.65 -15.58 0.85
C GLN A 103 17.03 -16.82 1.66
N LYS A 104 17.72 -16.66 2.78
CA LYS A 104 18.14 -17.78 3.65
C LYS A 104 16.98 -18.51 4.35
N TYR A 105 15.77 -17.99 4.29
CA TYR A 105 14.57 -18.57 4.92
C TYR A 105 13.62 -19.20 3.90
N VAL A 106 13.98 -19.21 2.60
CA VAL A 106 13.10 -19.71 1.54
C VAL A 106 13.70 -20.94 0.87
N GLU A 107 12.83 -21.83 0.42
CA GLU A 107 13.17 -23.02 -0.34
C GLU A 107 12.94 -22.79 -1.84
N PRO A 108 13.69 -23.46 -2.73
CA PRO A 108 13.41 -23.47 -4.16
C PRO A 108 12.02 -24.04 -4.46
N LEU A 109 11.26 -23.38 -5.35
CA LEU A 109 9.88 -23.72 -5.64
C LEU A 109 9.66 -24.34 -7.03
N GLN A 110 10.65 -24.29 -7.94
CA GLN A 110 10.48 -24.72 -9.35
C GLN A 110 9.97 -26.16 -9.52
N ASP A 111 10.26 -27.04 -8.57
CA ASP A 111 9.86 -28.45 -8.64
C ASP A 111 8.51 -28.73 -7.96
N THR A 112 7.92 -27.71 -7.32
CA THR A 112 6.65 -27.85 -6.61
C THR A 112 5.47 -27.87 -7.58
N ASP A 113 4.38 -28.54 -7.19
CA ASP A 113 3.17 -28.58 -8.00
C ASP A 113 2.52 -27.19 -8.16
N VAL A 114 2.61 -26.33 -7.16
CA VAL A 114 2.10 -24.97 -7.24
C VAL A 114 2.87 -24.13 -8.26
N PHE A 115 4.19 -24.30 -8.36
CA PHE A 115 5.00 -23.57 -9.36
C PHE A 115 4.67 -24.03 -10.79
N LYS A 116 4.36 -25.29 -11.00
CA LYS A 116 3.94 -25.85 -12.30
C LYS A 116 2.62 -25.25 -12.81
N LEU A 117 1.78 -24.68 -11.92
CA LEU A 117 0.56 -23.98 -12.31
C LEU A 117 0.80 -22.60 -12.90
N LEU A 118 2.01 -22.01 -12.73
CA LEU A 118 2.35 -20.75 -13.31
C LEU A 118 2.41 -20.85 -14.85
N ASN A 119 1.79 -19.86 -15.51
CA ASN A 119 2.02 -19.65 -16.94
C ASN A 119 3.42 -19.07 -17.19
N ASP A 120 3.83 -18.94 -18.46
CA ASP A 120 5.16 -18.46 -18.81
C ASP A 120 5.43 -17.05 -18.30
N THR A 121 4.44 -16.16 -18.32
CA THR A 121 4.54 -14.82 -17.74
C THR A 121 4.81 -14.88 -16.23
N GLY A 122 4.07 -15.72 -15.49
CA GLY A 122 4.27 -15.90 -14.05
C GLY A 122 5.67 -16.43 -13.73
N LYS A 123 6.20 -17.36 -14.52
CA LYS A 123 7.57 -17.89 -14.33
C LYS A 123 8.64 -16.81 -14.52
N VAL A 124 8.46 -15.91 -15.48
CA VAL A 124 9.38 -14.78 -15.71
C VAL A 124 9.44 -13.83 -14.53
N TYR A 125 8.33 -13.63 -13.81
CA TYR A 125 8.29 -12.76 -12.63
C TYR A 125 8.70 -13.43 -11.32
N SER A 126 8.98 -14.73 -11.32
CA SER A 126 9.58 -15.40 -10.15
C SER A 126 11.01 -14.91 -9.93
N TYR A 127 11.37 -14.60 -8.68
CA TYR A 127 12.76 -14.25 -8.37
C TYR A 127 13.63 -15.49 -8.40
N THR A 128 14.69 -15.42 -9.23
CA THR A 128 15.58 -16.55 -9.53
C THR A 128 17.01 -16.21 -9.12
N ILE A 129 17.67 -17.12 -8.43
CA ILE A 129 19.09 -17.05 -8.08
C ILE A 129 19.72 -18.40 -8.44
N ASP A 130 20.84 -18.37 -9.15
CA ASP A 130 21.59 -19.55 -9.56
C ASP A 130 20.73 -20.63 -10.24
N GLY A 131 19.76 -20.20 -11.04
CA GLY A 131 18.83 -21.09 -11.77
C GLY A 131 17.65 -21.63 -10.96
N ASN A 132 17.59 -21.33 -9.67
CA ASN A 132 16.46 -21.74 -8.81
C ASN A 132 15.46 -20.61 -8.63
N SER A 133 14.18 -20.92 -8.77
CA SER A 133 13.05 -19.99 -8.55
C SER A 133 12.51 -20.11 -7.12
N TYR A 134 12.37 -18.97 -6.43
CA TYR A 134 12.03 -18.94 -5.00
C TYR A 134 10.71 -18.26 -4.67
N THR A 135 10.07 -17.62 -5.65
CA THR A 135 8.84 -16.87 -5.40
C THR A 135 7.74 -17.24 -6.38
N LEU A 136 6.51 -17.07 -5.93
CA LEU A 136 5.31 -17.22 -6.75
C LEU A 136 4.66 -15.83 -6.90
N PRO A 137 4.68 -15.24 -8.10
CA PRO A 137 3.90 -14.04 -8.37
C PRO A 137 2.41 -14.41 -8.31
N TYR A 138 1.65 -13.70 -7.49
CA TYR A 138 0.24 -14.00 -7.25
C TYR A 138 -0.71 -12.88 -7.66
N ALA A 139 -0.19 -11.65 -7.82
CA ALA A 139 -0.96 -10.49 -8.25
C ALA A 139 -0.09 -9.56 -9.11
N ALA A 140 -0.70 -8.92 -10.09
CA ALA A 140 -0.15 -7.79 -10.82
C ALA A 140 -0.90 -6.53 -10.41
N GLU A 141 -0.16 -5.47 -10.10
CA GLU A 141 -0.72 -4.21 -9.65
C GLU A 141 -0.14 -3.06 -10.48
N TRP A 142 -0.98 -2.06 -10.71
CA TRP A 142 -0.60 -0.86 -11.43
C TRP A 142 -0.73 0.34 -10.50
N TYR A 143 0.09 1.36 -10.75
CA TYR A 143 -0.01 2.64 -10.08
C TYR A 143 0.17 3.78 -11.10
N GLY A 144 -0.41 4.91 -10.76
CA GLY A 144 -0.42 6.11 -11.60
C GLY A 144 -1.03 7.27 -10.85
N ILE A 145 -1.84 8.05 -11.52
CA ILE A 145 -2.62 9.14 -10.92
C ILE A 145 -4.09 8.76 -11.00
N ILE A 146 -4.63 8.35 -9.86
CA ILE A 146 -6.08 8.18 -9.69
C ILE A 146 -6.69 9.57 -9.68
N TYR A 147 -7.85 9.76 -10.32
CA TYR A 147 -8.53 11.05 -10.32
C TYR A 147 -10.03 10.93 -10.09
N ASN A 148 -10.61 11.98 -9.51
CA ASN A 148 -12.04 12.10 -9.30
C ASN A 148 -12.69 12.70 -10.56
N LYS A 149 -13.43 11.87 -11.31
CA LYS A 149 -14.10 12.28 -12.56
C LYS A 149 -15.12 13.37 -12.34
N LYS A 150 -15.82 13.38 -11.19
CA LYS A 150 -16.82 14.41 -10.85
C LYS A 150 -16.15 15.77 -10.70
N ILE A 151 -15.05 15.87 -9.96
CA ILE A 151 -14.29 17.12 -9.79
C ILE A 151 -13.74 17.58 -11.15
N ILE A 152 -13.13 16.69 -11.93
CA ILE A 152 -12.59 17.04 -13.25
C ILE A 152 -13.71 17.49 -14.22
N LYS A 153 -14.88 16.85 -14.19
CA LYS A 153 -16.03 17.24 -14.99
C LYS A 153 -16.55 18.62 -14.61
N ASP A 154 -16.65 18.89 -13.30
CA ASP A 154 -17.06 20.22 -12.81
C ASP A 154 -16.03 21.28 -13.22
N TYR A 155 -14.75 21.02 -13.01
CA TYR A 155 -13.65 21.88 -13.47
C TYR A 155 -13.77 22.19 -14.99
N CYS A 156 -13.96 21.18 -15.83
CA CYS A 156 -14.08 21.34 -17.28
C CYS A 156 -15.28 22.21 -17.70
N SER A 157 -16.29 22.40 -16.83
CA SER A 157 -17.45 23.26 -17.08
C SER A 157 -17.18 24.75 -16.81
N LYS A 158 -16.08 25.07 -16.15
CA LYS A 158 -15.75 26.44 -15.72
C LYS A 158 -15.07 27.22 -16.83
N SER A 159 -15.25 28.55 -16.81
CA SER A 159 -14.66 29.46 -17.81
C SER A 159 -13.13 29.53 -17.77
N TYR A 160 -12.53 29.18 -16.63
CA TYR A 160 -11.08 29.16 -16.42
C TYR A 160 -10.44 27.78 -16.70
N ALA A 161 -11.25 26.76 -17.09
CA ALA A 161 -10.74 25.44 -17.39
C ALA A 161 -9.78 25.46 -18.59
N VAL A 162 -8.64 24.81 -18.46
CA VAL A 162 -7.62 24.70 -19.52
C VAL A 162 -7.75 23.43 -20.36
N ILE A 163 -8.68 22.54 -19.97
CA ILE A 163 -9.02 21.29 -20.66
C ILE A 163 -10.54 21.17 -20.78
N LYS A 164 -11.01 20.27 -21.66
CA LYS A 164 -12.44 19.96 -21.85
C LYS A 164 -12.82 18.58 -21.33
N SER A 165 -11.84 17.72 -21.11
CA SER A 165 -12.02 16.39 -20.53
C SER A 165 -10.71 15.91 -19.89
N ALA A 166 -10.77 14.87 -19.04
CA ALA A 166 -9.59 14.24 -18.46
C ALA A 166 -8.63 13.71 -19.54
N ASP A 167 -9.18 13.28 -20.70
CA ASP A 167 -8.40 12.75 -21.83
C ASP A 167 -7.46 13.78 -22.48
N ASP A 168 -7.65 15.06 -22.19
CA ASP A 168 -6.75 16.12 -22.66
C ASP A 168 -5.44 16.18 -21.85
N ILE A 169 -5.37 15.52 -20.69
CA ILE A 169 -4.16 15.45 -19.86
C ILE A 169 -3.24 14.37 -20.42
N LYS A 170 -2.40 14.72 -21.40
CA LYS A 170 -1.50 13.79 -22.10
C LYS A 170 -0.04 13.94 -21.73
N ASP A 171 0.31 15.00 -21.01
CA ASP A 171 1.68 15.32 -20.64
C ASP A 171 1.75 16.09 -19.32
N TYR A 172 2.97 16.20 -18.80
CA TYR A 172 3.24 16.93 -17.55
C TYR A 172 2.84 18.41 -17.63
N LYS A 173 3.01 19.05 -18.81
CA LYS A 173 2.68 20.46 -18.98
C LYS A 173 1.19 20.69 -18.77
N THR A 174 0.36 19.89 -19.41
CA THR A 174 -1.10 19.96 -19.27
C THR A 174 -1.54 19.61 -17.86
N LEU A 175 -1.00 18.52 -17.27
CA LEU A 175 -1.28 18.16 -15.87
C LEU A 175 -0.96 19.31 -14.91
N LYS A 176 0.19 19.96 -15.09
CA LYS A 176 0.60 21.09 -14.28
C LYS A 176 -0.38 22.26 -14.39
N GLN A 177 -0.76 22.63 -15.62
CA GLN A 177 -1.72 23.71 -15.85
C GLN A 177 -3.06 23.43 -15.19
N VAL A 178 -3.57 22.20 -15.29
CA VAL A 178 -4.82 21.77 -14.66
C VAL A 178 -4.70 21.84 -13.14
N ALA A 179 -3.65 21.27 -12.55
CA ALA A 179 -3.46 21.25 -11.10
C ALA A 179 -3.31 22.66 -10.52
N GLU A 180 -2.51 23.51 -11.17
CA GLU A 180 -2.34 24.92 -10.75
C GLU A 180 -3.65 25.70 -10.89
N SER A 181 -4.45 25.45 -11.94
CA SER A 181 -5.77 26.07 -12.11
C SER A 181 -6.78 25.61 -11.06
N ILE A 182 -6.82 24.32 -10.75
CA ILE A 182 -7.69 23.77 -9.67
C ILE A 182 -7.28 24.41 -8.34
N GLU A 183 -6.00 24.45 -8.00
CA GLU A 183 -5.51 25.04 -6.77
C GLU A 183 -5.89 26.53 -6.65
N GLN A 184 -5.78 27.29 -7.75
CA GLN A 184 -6.15 28.69 -7.79
C GLN A 184 -7.66 28.94 -7.58
N HIS A 185 -8.49 27.98 -7.97
CA HIS A 185 -9.97 28.12 -7.94
C HIS A 185 -10.62 27.07 -7.02
N LYS A 186 -9.87 26.54 -6.05
CA LYS A 186 -10.33 25.46 -5.18
C LYS A 186 -11.61 25.79 -4.41
N ASP A 187 -11.76 27.03 -3.95
CA ASP A 187 -12.97 27.49 -3.24
C ASP A 187 -14.21 27.42 -4.14
N ASP A 188 -14.10 27.79 -5.43
CA ASP A 188 -15.21 27.71 -6.40
C ASP A 188 -15.55 26.28 -6.79
N LEU A 189 -14.57 25.37 -6.70
CA LEU A 189 -14.75 23.94 -6.97
C LEU A 189 -15.16 23.15 -5.71
N GLY A 190 -15.10 23.75 -4.52
CA GLY A 190 -15.42 23.09 -3.27
C GLY A 190 -14.42 21.98 -2.92
N VAL A 191 -13.12 22.17 -3.24
CA VAL A 191 -12.04 21.24 -2.93
C VAL A 191 -10.97 21.92 -2.07
N ASP A 192 -10.14 21.12 -1.39
CA ASP A 192 -9.06 21.64 -0.55
C ASP A 192 -7.74 21.78 -1.31
N GLY A 193 -7.61 21.13 -2.46
CA GLY A 193 -6.44 21.20 -3.34
C GLY A 193 -6.59 20.36 -4.60
N ALA A 194 -5.57 20.39 -5.45
CA ALA A 194 -5.57 19.55 -6.65
C ALA A 194 -5.07 18.13 -6.36
N PHE A 195 -4.01 17.96 -5.56
CA PHE A 195 -3.39 16.67 -5.28
C PHE A 195 -3.54 16.25 -3.82
N ALA A 196 -3.93 14.99 -3.57
CA ALA A 196 -3.61 14.31 -2.34
C ALA A 196 -2.11 14.02 -2.35
N THR A 197 -1.35 14.84 -1.63
CA THR A 197 0.10 14.70 -1.63
C THR A 197 0.51 13.50 -0.80
N PRO A 198 1.32 12.58 -1.36
CA PRO A 198 1.94 11.53 -0.58
C PRO A 198 2.70 12.11 0.62
N GLY A 199 2.51 11.52 1.79
CA GLY A 199 3.27 11.86 2.98
C GLY A 199 4.70 11.31 2.95
N LEU A 200 5.54 11.79 3.84
CA LEU A 200 6.90 11.26 4.04
C LEU A 200 7.01 10.41 5.33
N ASP A 201 5.89 10.12 5.98
CA ASP A 201 5.83 9.10 7.03
C ASP A 201 6.23 7.72 6.48
N ALA A 202 6.71 6.83 7.35
CA ALA A 202 7.15 5.48 6.96
C ALA A 202 6.07 4.66 6.24
N SER A 203 4.78 4.94 6.51
CA SER A 203 3.65 4.28 5.85
C SER A 203 3.42 4.75 4.41
N ASP A 204 3.90 5.94 4.02
CA ASP A 204 3.56 6.58 2.75
C ASP A 204 4.76 6.98 1.87
N THR A 205 5.94 7.16 2.45
CA THR A 205 7.14 7.65 1.75
C THR A 205 7.52 6.85 0.49
N TYR A 206 7.09 5.60 0.37
CA TYR A 206 7.37 4.74 -0.78
C TYR A 206 6.85 5.31 -2.11
N ARG A 207 5.84 6.18 -2.10
CA ARG A 207 5.32 6.83 -3.29
C ARG A 207 6.33 7.77 -3.91
N PHE A 208 7.08 8.50 -3.08
CA PHE A 208 8.19 9.33 -3.53
C PHE A 208 9.46 8.50 -3.77
N ALA A 209 9.83 7.66 -2.81
CA ALA A 209 11.08 6.93 -2.84
C ALA A 209 11.12 5.81 -3.89
N ALA A 210 9.99 5.20 -4.23
CA ALA A 210 9.91 4.10 -5.19
C ALA A 210 9.09 4.46 -6.44
N HIS A 211 7.79 4.74 -6.30
CA HIS A 211 6.92 4.89 -7.47
C HIS A 211 7.36 6.05 -8.36
N MET A 212 7.53 7.24 -7.79
CA MET A 212 7.88 8.42 -8.57
C MET A 212 9.32 8.37 -9.12
N THR A 213 10.24 7.65 -8.47
CA THR A 213 11.63 7.50 -8.95
C THR A 213 11.77 6.49 -10.09
N ARG A 214 10.83 5.55 -10.25
CA ARG A 214 10.95 4.49 -11.26
C ARG A 214 10.95 5.01 -12.69
N LEU A 215 10.11 6.00 -13.02
CA LEU A 215 10.09 6.55 -14.38
C LEU A 215 11.40 7.26 -14.75
N PRO A 216 11.94 8.19 -13.93
CA PRO A 216 13.26 8.76 -14.19
C PRO A 216 14.37 7.72 -14.39
N LEU A 217 14.40 6.69 -13.56
CA LEU A 217 15.38 5.61 -13.69
C LEU A 217 15.16 4.75 -14.94
N TYR A 218 13.93 4.43 -15.26
CA TYR A 218 13.59 3.70 -16.48
C TYR A 218 14.09 4.44 -17.73
N TYR A 219 13.82 5.74 -17.83
CA TYR A 219 14.28 6.53 -18.97
C TYR A 219 15.80 6.64 -19.02
N GLU A 220 16.48 6.81 -17.89
CA GLU A 220 17.95 6.82 -17.83
C GLU A 220 18.56 5.49 -18.31
N TYR A 221 17.98 4.37 -17.89
CA TYR A 221 18.44 3.02 -18.28
C TYR A 221 18.13 2.73 -19.74
N ARG A 222 16.95 3.09 -20.21
CA ARG A 222 16.54 2.98 -21.61
C ARG A 222 17.52 3.73 -22.55
N ASP A 223 17.82 4.98 -22.21
CA ASP A 223 18.71 5.82 -23.02
C ASP A 223 20.19 5.33 -22.97
N ALA A 224 20.55 4.67 -21.88
CA ALA A 224 21.84 3.99 -21.75
C ALA A 224 21.87 2.56 -22.34
N ASN A 225 20.73 2.10 -22.91
CA ASN A 225 20.53 0.73 -23.41
C ASN A 225 20.97 -0.36 -22.38
N THR A 226 20.55 -0.21 -21.14
CA THR A 226 20.86 -1.12 -20.04
C THR A 226 19.63 -1.40 -19.18
N THR A 227 19.62 -2.52 -18.49
CA THR A 227 18.61 -2.86 -17.47
C THR A 227 19.11 -2.66 -16.06
N PHE A 228 20.41 -2.41 -15.88
CA PHE A 228 21.03 -2.21 -14.58
C PHE A 228 22.27 -1.30 -14.69
N SER A 229 22.48 -0.45 -13.71
CA SER A 229 23.70 0.33 -13.53
C SER A 229 24.11 0.40 -12.06
N LYS A 230 25.40 0.28 -11.79
CA LYS A 230 25.98 0.49 -10.45
C LYS A 230 25.94 1.95 -10.02
N THR A 231 25.74 2.86 -10.97
CA THR A 231 25.74 4.31 -10.72
C THR A 231 24.53 4.94 -11.39
N ILE A 232 23.76 5.70 -10.65
CA ILE A 232 22.67 6.52 -11.15
C ILE A 232 23.23 7.90 -11.46
N LYS A 233 23.06 8.37 -12.71
CA LYS A 233 23.54 9.68 -13.18
C LYS A 233 22.60 10.83 -12.78
N GLY A 234 21.33 10.51 -12.57
CA GLY A 234 20.31 11.52 -12.27
C GLY A 234 19.88 12.34 -13.50
N THR A 235 19.98 11.75 -14.70
CA THR A 235 19.66 12.42 -15.98
C THR A 235 18.27 13.07 -15.96
N TYR A 236 17.29 12.39 -15.34
CA TYR A 236 15.90 12.82 -15.25
C TYR A 236 15.50 13.33 -13.85
N LEU A 237 16.47 13.72 -13.00
CA LEU A 237 16.20 14.23 -11.66
C LEU A 237 15.33 15.50 -11.68
N LYS A 238 15.48 16.35 -12.70
CA LYS A 238 14.63 17.53 -12.88
C LYS A 238 13.16 17.15 -13.04
N ASN A 239 12.85 16.12 -13.81
CA ASN A 239 11.47 15.65 -14.02
C ASN A 239 10.85 15.14 -12.72
N TYR A 240 11.63 14.39 -11.93
CA TYR A 240 11.23 14.00 -10.58
C TYR A 240 10.90 15.21 -9.70
N LYS A 241 11.82 16.16 -9.66
CA LYS A 241 11.66 17.39 -8.85
C LYS A 241 10.44 18.20 -9.28
N ASP A 242 10.23 18.37 -10.59
CA ASP A 242 9.10 19.13 -11.11
C ASP A 242 7.75 18.50 -10.67
N MET A 243 7.63 17.17 -10.72
CA MET A 243 6.43 16.45 -10.27
C MET A 243 6.27 16.50 -8.73
N PHE A 244 7.37 16.39 -7.99
CA PHE A 244 7.37 16.54 -6.53
C PHE A 244 6.90 17.93 -6.10
N ASP A 245 7.48 18.96 -6.69
CA ASP A 245 7.12 20.35 -6.42
C ASP A 245 5.65 20.65 -6.79
N LEU A 246 5.16 20.11 -7.90
CA LEU A 246 3.77 20.28 -8.31
C LEU A 246 2.82 19.70 -7.26
N GLN A 247 3.03 18.48 -6.84
CA GLN A 247 2.19 17.83 -5.82
C GLN A 247 2.21 18.60 -4.50
N LEU A 248 3.38 19.03 -4.05
CA LEU A 248 3.48 19.81 -2.80
C LEU A 248 2.77 21.17 -2.88
N LYS A 249 2.89 21.87 -4.01
CA LYS A 249 2.35 23.24 -4.16
C LYS A 249 0.85 23.27 -4.37
N THR A 250 0.26 22.17 -4.80
CA THR A 250 -1.18 22.07 -5.13
C THR A 250 -1.90 21.06 -4.23
N SER A 251 -1.33 20.81 -3.07
CA SER A 251 -1.89 19.94 -2.02
C SER A 251 -2.43 20.78 -0.87
N PRO A 252 -3.46 20.32 -0.16
CA PRO A 252 -3.92 20.95 1.08
C PRO A 252 -2.90 20.85 2.22
N THR A 253 -1.87 20.00 2.09
CA THR A 253 -0.89 19.75 3.15
C THR A 253 0.21 20.78 3.14
N GLU A 254 0.38 21.48 4.24
CA GLU A 254 1.52 22.36 4.46
C GLU A 254 2.85 21.59 4.35
N ALA A 255 3.84 22.15 3.64
CA ALA A 255 5.12 21.49 3.40
C ALA A 255 5.84 21.03 4.69
N SER A 256 5.64 21.77 5.80
CA SER A 256 6.16 21.44 7.13
C SER A 256 5.52 20.19 7.75
N MET A 257 4.33 19.79 7.31
CA MET A 257 3.56 18.67 7.84
C MET A 257 3.73 17.38 7.04
N VAL A 258 4.36 17.42 5.87
CA VAL A 258 4.50 16.27 4.97
C VAL A 258 5.23 15.10 5.64
N SER A 259 6.22 15.38 6.52
CA SER A 259 6.99 14.35 7.22
C SER A 259 6.18 13.52 8.23
N SER A 260 5.07 14.05 8.72
CA SER A 260 4.18 13.37 9.68
C SER A 260 2.89 12.85 9.03
N LYS A 261 2.66 13.17 7.76
CA LYS A 261 1.45 12.77 7.06
C LYS A 261 1.51 11.29 6.68
N THR A 262 0.51 10.54 7.14
CA THR A 262 0.44 9.10 6.97
C THR A 262 -0.27 8.70 5.66
N TYR A 263 -0.17 7.43 5.30
CA TYR A 263 -0.93 6.83 4.21
C TYR A 263 -2.43 7.04 4.36
N ASP A 264 -2.96 6.84 5.58
CA ASP A 264 -4.40 6.95 5.85
C ASP A 264 -4.88 8.40 5.73
N ASP A 265 -4.09 9.38 6.16
CA ASP A 265 -4.41 10.80 6.00
C ASP A 265 -4.57 11.15 4.51
N VAL A 266 -3.59 10.76 3.69
CA VAL A 266 -3.59 11.05 2.24
C VAL A 266 -4.73 10.33 1.53
N THR A 267 -4.98 9.08 1.88
CA THR A 267 -6.09 8.29 1.30
C THR A 267 -7.44 8.90 1.64
N SER A 268 -7.60 9.38 2.88
CA SER A 268 -8.83 10.01 3.35
C SER A 268 -9.13 11.31 2.59
N GLU A 269 -8.14 12.16 2.30
CA GLU A 269 -8.33 13.38 1.50
C GLU A 269 -8.98 13.08 0.15
N PHE A 270 -8.52 12.03 -0.54
CA PHE A 270 -9.10 11.66 -1.82
C PHE A 270 -10.46 10.96 -1.66
N ALA A 271 -10.59 10.02 -0.72
CA ALA A 271 -11.81 9.25 -0.50
C ALA A 271 -13.00 10.14 -0.08
N LEU A 272 -12.74 11.27 0.60
CA LEU A 272 -13.72 12.28 0.98
C LEU A 272 -13.97 13.33 -0.12
N GLY A 273 -13.40 13.18 -1.31
CA GLY A 273 -13.61 14.09 -2.42
C GLY A 273 -12.99 15.47 -2.24
N GLN A 274 -12.01 15.62 -1.34
CA GLN A 274 -11.37 16.91 -1.04
C GLN A 274 -10.35 17.34 -2.09
N VAL A 275 -9.88 16.42 -2.94
CA VAL A 275 -8.87 16.67 -3.96
C VAL A 275 -9.18 15.96 -5.27
N ALA A 276 -8.65 16.48 -6.38
CA ALA A 276 -8.91 15.96 -7.73
C ALA A 276 -8.05 14.76 -8.10
N PHE A 277 -6.78 14.72 -7.68
CA PHE A 277 -5.77 13.76 -8.08
C PHE A 277 -5.13 13.04 -6.89
N TYR A 278 -4.94 11.73 -7.03
CA TYR A 278 -4.33 10.88 -6.02
C TYR A 278 -3.27 9.95 -6.64
N PRO A 279 -1.97 10.27 -6.54
CA PRO A 279 -0.91 9.38 -7.00
C PRO A 279 -0.85 8.12 -6.13
N ASN A 280 -1.43 7.03 -6.61
CA ASN A 280 -1.49 5.74 -5.90
C ASN A 280 -1.74 4.60 -6.89
N GLY A 281 -1.91 3.38 -6.38
CA GLY A 281 -2.17 2.20 -7.18
C GLY A 281 -3.55 1.62 -6.96
N VAL A 282 -3.85 0.60 -7.74
CA VAL A 282 -5.15 -0.10 -7.73
C VAL A 282 -5.52 -0.70 -6.38
N TRP A 283 -4.56 -0.96 -5.50
CA TRP A 283 -4.81 -1.43 -4.12
C TRP A 283 -5.57 -0.43 -3.26
N ALA A 284 -5.48 0.88 -3.56
CA ALA A 284 -6.19 1.92 -2.81
C ALA A 284 -7.72 1.85 -2.98
N TYR A 285 -8.21 1.15 -4.01
CA TYR A 285 -9.64 1.06 -4.30
C TYR A 285 -10.48 0.62 -3.09
N SER A 286 -10.04 -0.40 -2.36
CA SER A 286 -10.78 -0.91 -1.20
C SER A 286 -10.94 0.12 -0.07
N GLN A 287 -10.02 1.07 0.03
CA GLN A 287 -10.02 2.12 1.05
C GLN A 287 -10.79 3.38 0.59
N ILE A 288 -10.94 3.57 -0.73
CA ILE A 288 -11.73 4.65 -1.32
C ILE A 288 -13.20 4.25 -1.41
N LYS A 289 -13.47 3.00 -1.77
CA LYS A 289 -14.81 2.46 -1.98
C LYS A 289 -15.71 2.65 -0.75
N GLY A 290 -16.92 3.15 -1.02
CA GLY A 290 -17.94 3.34 0.04
C GLY A 290 -17.79 4.63 0.84
N ASN A 291 -16.88 5.53 0.43
CA ASN A 291 -16.77 6.90 0.92
C ASN A 291 -17.47 7.87 -0.05
N ASP A 292 -17.09 9.15 -0.02
CA ASP A 292 -17.79 10.21 -0.78
C ASP A 292 -17.51 10.16 -2.29
N VAL A 293 -16.41 9.52 -2.72
CA VAL A 293 -16.11 9.28 -4.13
C VAL A 293 -16.77 7.98 -4.58
N ALA A 294 -17.77 8.08 -5.46
CA ALA A 294 -18.48 6.93 -6.02
C ALA A 294 -17.58 6.13 -6.98
N ASP A 295 -17.84 4.83 -7.12
CA ASP A 295 -17.06 3.94 -7.99
C ASP A 295 -17.02 4.43 -9.46
N GLU A 296 -18.14 4.93 -9.98
CA GLU A 296 -18.23 5.49 -11.35
C GLU A 296 -17.43 6.78 -11.52
N ASP A 297 -17.14 7.48 -10.44
CA ASP A 297 -16.35 8.71 -10.44
C ASP A 297 -14.84 8.46 -10.33
N LEU A 298 -14.40 7.22 -10.19
CA LEU A 298 -12.99 6.87 -10.20
C LEU A 298 -12.44 6.74 -11.62
N GLY A 299 -11.29 7.38 -11.87
CA GLY A 299 -10.49 7.22 -13.08
C GLY A 299 -9.02 7.03 -12.74
N MET A 300 -8.23 6.53 -13.72
CA MET A 300 -6.78 6.37 -13.57
C MET A 300 -6.10 6.58 -14.92
#